data_dab0821bdc3649e29d2d3351f28064b5
#
_entry.id   dab0821bdc3649e29d2d3351f28064b5
#
_cell.length_a   1.000
_cell.length_b   1.000
_cell.length_c   1.000
_cell.angle_alpha   90.00
_cell.angle_beta   90.00
_cell.angle_gamma   90.00
#
_symmetry.space_group_name_H-M   'P 1'
#
loop_
_entity.id
_entity.type
_entity.pdbx_description
1 polymer ?
#
loop_
_entity_poly.entity_id
_entity_poly.type
_entity_poly.pdbx_seq_one_letter_code
_entity_poly.pdbx_strand_id
1 'polypeptide(L)'
;FPKSICTSVNHVVCHGIPSPSKKLKNGDVLNIDITVIDNGYHGDSSKMFFAGEPSVLAKRLSKVTQDCLYRGIEVVRPGARLGDIGHAIQSYAEAQRFTVVREFCGHGIGKDFHDEPQILHYGRPGTGQILEQGMSFTIEPMINAGKRQIKILPDQWTAVTKDHKLSAQWEHTLMVTADGTEIFTLRDEERL
;
A
#
# COMPACT_ATOMS: atom_id res chain seq x y z
N PHE A 1 6.48 -16.38 0.86
CA PHE A 1 6.46 -15.76 2.21
C PHE A 1 6.19 -16.83 3.27
N PRO A 2 6.89 -16.83 4.41
CA PRO A 2 6.86 -17.97 5.34
C PRO A 2 5.69 -17.97 6.33
N LYS A 3 4.78 -16.99 6.29
CA LYS A 3 3.64 -16.83 7.20
C LYS A 3 2.36 -16.48 6.44
N SER A 4 1.23 -16.47 7.15
CA SER A 4 -0.09 -16.22 6.55
C SER A 4 -0.44 -14.74 6.42
N ILE A 5 0.26 -13.86 7.16
CA ILE A 5 0.08 -12.41 7.14
C ILE A 5 1.42 -11.71 7.27
N CYS A 6 1.54 -10.48 6.77
CA CYS A 6 2.68 -9.62 7.10
C CYS A 6 2.35 -8.72 8.29
N THR A 7 3.36 -8.46 9.14
CA THR A 7 3.26 -7.52 10.26
C THR A 7 4.46 -6.59 10.24
N SER A 8 4.27 -5.38 9.73
CA SER A 8 5.34 -4.41 9.51
C SER A 8 5.27 -3.29 10.55
N VAL A 9 6.26 -3.27 11.47
CA VAL A 9 6.27 -2.39 12.65
C VAL A 9 7.24 -1.23 12.46
N ASN A 10 6.79 -0.01 12.69
CA ASN A 10 7.56 1.24 12.70
C ASN A 10 8.31 1.50 11.38
N HIS A 11 9.61 1.21 11.34
CA HIS A 11 10.48 1.41 10.17
C HIS A 11 10.49 0.23 9.19
N VAL A 12 9.72 -0.81 9.47
CA VAL A 12 9.47 -1.89 8.51
C VAL A 12 8.49 -1.38 7.48
N VAL A 13 8.87 -1.42 6.21
CA VAL A 13 8.10 -0.91 5.08
C VAL A 13 7.01 -1.89 4.69
N CYS A 14 7.39 -3.14 4.43
CA CYS A 14 6.50 -4.25 4.08
C CYS A 14 7.17 -5.60 4.35
N HIS A 15 6.41 -6.67 4.18
CA HIS A 15 6.86 -8.06 4.33
C HIS A 15 7.48 -8.38 5.69
N GLY A 16 7.08 -7.66 6.74
CA GLY A 16 7.51 -7.98 8.09
C GLY A 16 6.98 -9.36 8.52
N ILE A 17 7.91 -10.24 8.95
CA ILE A 17 7.57 -11.61 9.34
C ILE A 17 7.04 -11.61 10.78
N PRO A 18 5.80 -12.09 11.04
CA PRO A 18 5.27 -12.25 12.40
C PRO A 18 6.15 -13.13 13.27
N SER A 19 6.41 -12.70 14.49
CA SER A 19 7.24 -13.45 15.45
C SER A 19 6.69 -13.30 16.87
N PRO A 20 6.56 -14.41 17.64
CA PRO A 20 6.12 -14.37 19.03
C PRO A 20 7.11 -13.64 19.96
N SER A 21 8.37 -13.50 19.54
CA SER A 21 9.39 -12.76 20.30
C SER A 21 9.31 -11.24 20.11
N LYS A 22 8.60 -10.77 19.07
CA LYS A 22 8.47 -9.33 18.76
C LYS A 22 7.16 -8.78 19.36
N LYS A 23 7.22 -8.36 20.61
CA LYS A 23 6.08 -7.74 21.29
C LYS A 23 5.97 -6.26 20.94
N LEU A 24 4.75 -5.82 20.64
CA LEU A 24 4.44 -4.41 20.44
C LEU A 24 4.61 -3.62 21.76
N LYS A 25 5.02 -2.36 21.62
CA LYS A 25 5.18 -1.40 22.71
C LYS A 25 4.20 -0.24 22.52
N ASN A 26 3.88 0.43 23.61
CA ASN A 26 3.08 1.67 23.52
C ASN A 26 3.76 2.68 22.58
N GLY A 27 2.99 3.18 21.62
CA GLY A 27 3.46 4.10 20.57
C GLY A 27 3.91 3.44 19.27
N ASP A 28 4.02 2.11 19.20
CA ASP A 28 4.32 1.43 17.95
C ASP A 28 3.20 1.61 16.94
N VAL A 29 3.59 1.75 15.67
CA VAL A 29 2.70 1.70 14.52
C VAL A 29 2.90 0.40 13.79
N LEU A 30 1.83 -0.20 13.30
CA LEU A 30 1.83 -1.54 12.71
C LEU A 30 0.98 -1.53 11.44
N ASN A 31 1.56 -1.94 10.32
CA ASN A 31 0.80 -2.39 9.18
C ASN A 31 0.53 -3.89 9.32
N ILE A 32 -0.72 -4.29 9.11
CA ILE A 32 -1.12 -5.69 8.93
C ILE A 32 -1.62 -5.82 7.50
N ASP A 33 -1.05 -6.77 6.80
CA ASP A 33 -1.29 -7.03 5.39
C ASP A 33 -1.71 -8.49 5.22
N ILE A 34 -2.85 -8.70 4.57
CA ILE A 34 -3.57 -9.98 4.53
C ILE A 34 -4.11 -10.22 3.13
N THR A 35 -3.73 -11.36 2.57
CA THR A 35 -4.36 -11.90 1.36
C THR A 35 -5.27 -13.06 1.73
N VAL A 36 -6.47 -13.05 1.20
CA VAL A 36 -7.45 -14.14 1.32
C VAL A 36 -7.76 -14.71 -0.06
N ILE A 37 -8.20 -15.98 -0.09
CA ILE A 37 -8.68 -16.63 -1.30
C ILE A 37 -10.15 -16.99 -1.07
N ASP A 38 -11.02 -16.48 -1.94
CA ASP A 38 -12.43 -16.84 -1.97
C ASP A 38 -12.82 -17.35 -3.36
N ASN A 39 -13.37 -18.55 -3.43
CA ASN A 39 -13.77 -19.21 -4.68
C ASN A 39 -12.67 -19.23 -5.76
N GLY A 40 -11.40 -19.31 -5.36
CA GLY A 40 -10.23 -19.34 -6.25
C GLY A 40 -9.76 -17.97 -6.72
N TYR A 41 -10.28 -16.88 -6.17
CA TYR A 41 -9.81 -15.51 -6.41
C TYR A 41 -9.15 -14.93 -5.17
N HIS A 42 -8.07 -14.18 -5.39
CA HIS A 42 -7.34 -13.49 -4.33
C HIS A 42 -7.95 -12.11 -4.07
N GLY A 43 -8.01 -11.73 -2.79
CA GLY A 43 -8.29 -10.37 -2.35
C GLY A 43 -7.21 -9.96 -1.37
N ASP A 44 -6.53 -8.87 -1.64
CA ASP A 44 -5.41 -8.35 -0.87
C ASP A 44 -5.71 -7.00 -0.25
N SER A 45 -5.25 -6.79 0.99
CA SER A 45 -5.59 -5.58 1.71
C SER A 45 -4.69 -5.36 2.91
N SER A 46 -4.25 -4.15 3.12
CA SER A 46 -3.49 -3.78 4.30
C SER A 46 -4.01 -2.53 4.99
N LYS A 47 -3.77 -2.44 6.29
CA LYS A 47 -4.23 -1.34 7.16
C LYS A 47 -3.21 -1.03 8.25
N MET A 48 -3.15 0.25 8.63
CA MET A 48 -2.35 0.70 9.77
C MET A 48 -3.12 0.61 11.08
N PHE A 49 -2.42 0.14 12.12
CA PHE A 49 -2.88 0.06 13.49
C PHE A 49 -1.90 0.77 14.43
N PHE A 50 -2.36 1.12 15.61
CA PHE A 50 -1.55 1.74 16.66
C PHE A 50 -1.61 0.91 17.95
N ALA A 51 -0.45 0.64 18.53
CA ALA A 51 -0.36 0.03 19.85
C ALA A 51 -0.30 1.12 20.92
N GLY A 52 -1.40 1.36 21.61
CA GLY A 52 -1.51 2.45 22.59
C GLY A 52 -1.53 3.83 21.91
N GLU A 53 -0.77 4.79 22.45
CA GLU A 53 -0.81 6.18 22.00
C GLU A 53 0.36 6.50 21.04
N PRO A 54 0.09 6.62 19.72
CA PRO A 54 1.12 6.91 18.73
C PRO A 54 1.54 8.39 18.76
N SER A 55 2.75 8.67 18.28
CA SER A 55 3.22 10.06 18.10
C SER A 55 2.38 10.82 17.07
N VAL A 56 2.40 12.16 17.14
CA VAL A 56 1.75 13.04 16.16
C VAL A 56 2.25 12.75 14.74
N LEU A 57 3.56 12.49 14.58
CA LEU A 57 4.14 12.12 13.30
C LEU A 57 3.58 10.79 12.78
N ALA A 58 3.42 9.79 13.64
CA ALA A 58 2.89 8.48 13.28
C ALA A 58 1.43 8.57 12.82
N LYS A 59 0.58 9.30 13.56
CA LYS A 59 -0.82 9.57 13.17
C LYS A 59 -0.89 10.27 11.81
N ARG A 60 -0.07 11.31 11.63
CA ARG A 60 -0.02 12.08 10.38
C ARG A 60 0.45 11.23 9.21
N LEU A 61 1.52 10.43 9.39
CA LEU A 61 2.05 9.55 8.34
C LEU A 61 0.98 8.54 7.90
N SER A 62 0.34 7.85 8.86
CA SER A 62 -0.72 6.88 8.55
C SER A 62 -1.88 7.54 7.78
N LYS A 63 -2.35 8.71 8.23
CA LYS A 63 -3.44 9.43 7.54
C LYS A 63 -3.06 9.86 6.13
N VAL A 64 -1.88 10.43 5.95
CA VAL A 64 -1.39 10.85 4.62
C VAL A 64 -1.23 9.64 3.69
N THR A 65 -0.79 8.49 4.21
CA THR A 65 -0.67 7.26 3.41
C THR A 65 -2.04 6.75 2.97
N GLN A 66 -3.04 6.79 3.84
CA GLN A 66 -4.43 6.47 3.49
C GLN A 66 -4.96 7.44 2.43
N ASP A 67 -4.72 8.75 2.60
CA ASP A 67 -5.11 9.75 1.60
C ASP A 67 -4.41 9.53 0.25
N CYS A 68 -3.14 9.09 0.25
CA CYS A 68 -2.43 8.69 -0.96
C CYS A 68 -3.12 7.54 -1.68
N LEU A 69 -3.54 6.51 -0.93
CA LEU A 69 -4.30 5.37 -1.49
C LEU A 69 -5.57 5.87 -2.18
N TYR A 70 -6.42 6.63 -1.48
CA TYR A 70 -7.69 7.10 -2.04
C TYR A 70 -7.51 8.06 -3.22
N ARG A 71 -6.49 8.92 -3.21
CA ARG A 71 -6.15 9.76 -4.37
C ARG A 71 -5.72 8.95 -5.59
N GLY A 72 -5.02 7.83 -5.36
CA GLY A 72 -4.74 6.87 -6.42
C GLY A 72 -6.00 6.20 -6.96
N ILE A 73 -6.94 5.83 -6.08
CA ILE A 73 -8.21 5.20 -6.44
C ILE A 73 -9.13 6.18 -7.20
N GLU A 74 -9.20 7.43 -6.79
CA GLU A 74 -10.05 8.47 -7.40
C GLU A 74 -9.79 8.70 -8.90
N VAL A 75 -8.57 8.43 -9.39
CA VAL A 75 -8.24 8.58 -10.80
C VAL A 75 -8.53 7.32 -11.63
N VAL A 76 -8.90 6.22 -10.99
CA VAL A 76 -9.18 4.94 -11.67
C VAL A 76 -10.52 5.00 -12.39
N ARG A 77 -10.45 4.91 -13.74
CA ARG A 77 -11.60 4.80 -14.64
C ARG A 77 -11.14 4.32 -16.00
N PRO A 78 -12.03 3.82 -16.87
CA PRO A 78 -11.66 3.49 -18.24
C PRO A 78 -11.02 4.70 -18.95
N GLY A 79 -9.92 4.45 -19.64
CA GLY A 79 -9.17 5.48 -20.38
C GLY A 79 -8.11 6.24 -19.58
N ALA A 80 -8.14 6.20 -18.24
CA ALA A 80 -7.03 6.67 -17.43
C ALA A 80 -5.79 5.78 -17.63
N ARG A 81 -4.63 6.22 -17.19
CA ARG A 81 -3.38 5.46 -17.35
C ARG A 81 -2.73 5.15 -15.99
N LEU A 82 -1.94 4.10 -15.94
CA LEU A 82 -1.22 3.69 -14.74
C LEU A 82 -0.36 4.82 -14.15
N GLY A 83 0.26 5.65 -15.00
CA GLY A 83 1.04 6.80 -14.57
C GLY A 83 0.21 7.89 -13.87
N ASP A 84 -1.10 7.96 -14.13
CA ASP A 84 -2.00 8.91 -13.45
C ASP A 84 -2.16 8.52 -11.97
N ILE A 85 -2.29 7.22 -11.67
CA ILE A 85 -2.34 6.68 -10.30
C ILE A 85 -1.05 7.05 -9.55
N GLY A 86 0.10 6.67 -10.12
CA GLY A 86 1.40 6.94 -9.50
C GLY A 86 1.64 8.44 -9.29
N HIS A 87 1.25 9.28 -10.25
CA HIS A 87 1.38 10.74 -10.15
C HIS A 87 0.51 11.31 -9.01
N ALA A 88 -0.74 10.90 -8.90
CA ALA A 88 -1.65 11.36 -7.86
C ALA A 88 -1.11 11.04 -6.46
N ILE A 89 -0.63 9.82 -6.26
CA ILE A 89 -0.02 9.35 -5.00
C ILE A 89 1.23 10.15 -4.68
N GLN A 90 2.20 10.18 -5.61
CA GLN A 90 3.50 10.82 -5.41
C GLN A 90 3.36 12.32 -5.13
N SER A 91 2.57 13.03 -5.93
CA SER A 91 2.40 14.48 -5.80
C SER A 91 1.85 14.85 -4.44
N TYR A 92 0.88 14.08 -3.92
CA TYR A 92 0.32 14.33 -2.61
C TYR A 92 1.30 14.00 -1.47
N ALA A 93 1.95 12.84 -1.52
CA ALA A 93 2.93 12.44 -0.50
C ALA A 93 4.07 13.46 -0.38
N GLU A 94 4.64 13.90 -1.52
CA GLU A 94 5.72 14.88 -1.56
C GLU A 94 5.28 16.29 -1.09
N ALA A 95 4.06 16.72 -1.44
CA ALA A 95 3.47 17.96 -0.91
C ALA A 95 3.31 17.91 0.62
N GLN A 96 3.07 16.73 1.18
CA GLN A 96 3.04 16.49 2.62
C GLN A 96 4.44 16.29 3.24
N ARG A 97 5.53 16.45 2.46
CA ARG A 97 6.93 16.27 2.87
C ARG A 97 7.28 14.85 3.31
N PHE A 98 6.60 13.86 2.75
CA PHE A 98 6.92 12.43 2.85
C PHE A 98 7.46 11.91 1.52
N THR A 99 7.98 10.69 1.51
CA THR A 99 8.57 10.10 0.31
C THR A 99 7.92 8.78 -0.04
N VAL A 100 7.81 8.50 -1.32
CA VAL A 100 7.22 7.26 -1.85
C VAL A 100 8.33 6.23 -2.07
N VAL A 101 8.14 5.02 -1.56
CA VAL A 101 8.99 3.85 -1.85
C VAL A 101 8.81 3.47 -3.32
N ARG A 102 9.90 3.07 -4.00
CA ARG A 102 9.91 2.79 -5.44
C ARG A 102 10.28 1.35 -5.78
N GLU A 103 10.73 0.60 -4.80
CA GLU A 103 11.21 -0.78 -4.95
C GLU A 103 10.07 -1.81 -4.93
N PHE A 104 8.89 -1.38 -4.56
CA PHE A 104 7.66 -2.17 -4.55
C PHE A 104 6.53 -1.42 -5.26
N CYS A 105 5.53 -2.16 -5.71
CA CYS A 105 4.38 -1.64 -6.44
C CYS A 105 3.13 -2.48 -6.16
N GLY A 106 1.97 -1.99 -6.48
CA GLY A 106 0.77 -2.79 -6.62
C GLY A 106 0.84 -3.67 -7.86
N HIS A 107 -0.09 -4.58 -8.00
CA HIS A 107 -0.06 -5.62 -9.02
C HIS A 107 -1.46 -6.01 -9.48
N GLY A 108 -1.55 -6.56 -10.68
CA GLY A 108 -2.75 -7.28 -11.11
C GLY A 108 -3.05 -8.41 -10.14
N ILE A 109 -4.33 -8.69 -9.89
CA ILE A 109 -4.78 -9.71 -8.93
C ILE A 109 -6.08 -10.35 -9.42
N GLY A 110 -6.22 -11.64 -9.18
CA GLY A 110 -7.40 -12.40 -9.57
C GLY A 110 -7.24 -13.85 -9.16
N LYS A 111 -7.22 -14.77 -10.15
CA LYS A 111 -6.90 -16.19 -9.89
C LYS A 111 -5.43 -16.35 -9.52
N ASP A 112 -4.56 -15.54 -10.07
CA ASP A 112 -3.17 -15.45 -9.66
C ASP A 112 -3.03 -14.34 -8.62
N PHE A 113 -2.19 -14.57 -7.61
CA PHE A 113 -1.96 -13.60 -6.54
C PHE A 113 -1.26 -12.34 -7.07
N HIS A 114 -0.18 -12.53 -7.83
CA HIS A 114 0.53 -11.44 -8.46
C HIS A 114 0.51 -11.63 -9.99
N ASP A 115 -0.05 -10.67 -10.69
CA ASP A 115 -0.16 -10.66 -12.14
C ASP A 115 0.17 -9.25 -12.69
N GLU A 116 0.33 -9.14 -13.99
CA GLU A 116 0.42 -7.85 -14.67
C GLU A 116 -0.94 -7.11 -14.63
N PRO A 117 -0.95 -5.79 -14.63
CA PRO A 117 0.20 -4.90 -14.72
C PRO A 117 0.80 -4.53 -13.34
N GLN A 118 2.03 -3.99 -13.35
CA GLN A 118 2.60 -3.34 -12.18
C GLN A 118 1.99 -1.96 -11.96
N ILE A 119 1.52 -1.69 -10.75
CA ILE A 119 0.91 -0.43 -10.36
C ILE A 119 1.92 0.40 -9.56
N LEU A 120 2.71 1.22 -10.24
CA LEU A 120 3.69 2.07 -9.57
C LEU A 120 3.00 3.20 -8.79
N HIS A 121 3.48 3.47 -7.56
CA HIS A 121 2.96 4.54 -6.70
C HIS A 121 3.66 5.88 -6.96
N TYR A 122 4.36 6.01 -8.08
CA TYR A 122 5.01 7.21 -8.59
C TYR A 122 4.96 7.21 -10.11
N GLY A 123 5.09 8.37 -10.74
CA GLY A 123 5.09 8.42 -12.20
C GLY A 123 4.74 9.77 -12.77
N ARG A 124 4.51 9.75 -14.09
CA ARG A 124 4.11 10.94 -14.87
C ARG A 124 2.66 10.76 -15.35
N PRO A 125 1.84 11.80 -15.28
CA PRO A 125 0.47 11.72 -15.79
C PRO A 125 0.47 11.43 -17.28
N GLY A 126 -0.57 10.72 -17.74
CA GLY A 126 -0.75 10.38 -19.15
C GLY A 126 0.22 9.32 -19.70
N THR A 127 0.94 8.59 -18.83
CA THR A 127 1.89 7.53 -19.24
C THR A 127 1.47 6.15 -18.76
N GLY A 128 2.08 5.12 -19.32
CA GLY A 128 1.80 3.72 -18.99
C GLY A 128 0.57 3.18 -19.69
N GLN A 129 0.20 1.95 -19.32
CA GLN A 129 -0.94 1.23 -19.88
C GLN A 129 -2.25 1.97 -19.62
N ILE A 130 -3.16 1.92 -20.57
CA ILE A 130 -4.52 2.43 -20.43
C ILE A 130 -5.31 1.44 -19.54
N LEU A 131 -6.10 1.98 -18.62
CA LEU A 131 -7.02 1.20 -17.80
C LEU A 131 -8.27 0.86 -18.62
N GLU A 132 -8.64 -0.40 -18.59
CA GLU A 132 -9.80 -0.93 -19.29
C GLU A 132 -10.76 -1.56 -18.28
N GLN A 133 -12.06 -1.52 -18.58
CA GLN A 133 -13.08 -2.17 -17.77
C GLN A 133 -12.76 -3.65 -17.55
N GLY A 134 -12.90 -4.13 -16.33
CA GLY A 134 -12.62 -5.50 -15.91
C GLY A 134 -11.21 -5.74 -15.43
N MET A 135 -10.28 -4.79 -15.58
CA MET A 135 -8.96 -4.90 -14.93
C MET A 135 -9.11 -4.85 -13.42
N SER A 136 -8.51 -5.82 -12.71
CA SER A 136 -8.42 -5.86 -11.25
C SER A 136 -6.97 -5.81 -10.81
N PHE A 137 -6.68 -5.00 -9.78
CA PHE A 137 -5.33 -4.79 -9.27
C PHE A 137 -5.34 -4.22 -7.86
N THR A 138 -4.17 -4.22 -7.19
CA THR A 138 -3.98 -3.55 -5.91
C THR A 138 -3.43 -2.13 -6.10
N ILE A 139 -3.80 -1.24 -5.20
CA ILE A 139 -3.09 0.03 -4.95
C ILE A 139 -2.67 0.01 -3.49
N GLU A 140 -1.36 0.11 -3.24
CA GLU A 140 -0.75 -0.18 -1.94
C GLU A 140 0.42 0.75 -1.60
N PRO A 141 0.25 2.07 -1.62
CA PRO A 141 1.36 3.00 -1.46
C PRO A 141 2.08 2.82 -0.13
N MET A 142 3.40 2.66 -0.20
CA MET A 142 4.32 2.67 0.94
C MET A 142 4.96 4.05 1.04
N ILE A 143 4.71 4.73 2.15
CA ILE A 143 5.12 6.12 2.38
C ILE A 143 6.05 6.20 3.59
N ASN A 144 7.22 6.81 3.40
CA ASN A 144 8.24 6.97 4.44
C ASN A 144 8.23 8.39 5.01
N ALA A 145 8.40 8.49 6.33
CA ALA A 145 8.60 9.78 7.03
C ALA A 145 9.98 10.40 6.76
N GLY A 146 10.90 9.63 6.21
CA GLY A 146 12.26 10.06 5.87
C GLY A 146 12.57 9.90 4.40
N LYS A 147 13.76 9.34 4.12
CA LYS A 147 14.23 9.07 2.77
C LYS A 147 13.51 7.85 2.18
N ARG A 148 13.35 7.82 0.85
CA ARG A 148 12.65 6.72 0.17
C ARG A 148 13.40 5.39 0.14
N GLN A 149 14.73 5.42 0.34
CA GLN A 149 15.59 4.25 0.19
C GLN A 149 15.32 3.21 1.27
N ILE A 150 15.25 1.96 0.85
CA ILE A 150 15.03 0.79 1.68
C ILE A 150 16.23 -0.17 1.62
N LYS A 151 16.23 -1.16 2.49
CA LYS A 151 17.06 -2.36 2.41
C LYS A 151 16.26 -3.59 2.79
N ILE A 152 16.57 -4.72 2.18
CA ILE A 152 16.03 -6.02 2.57
C ILE A 152 16.93 -6.61 3.66
N LEU A 153 16.31 -7.18 4.70
CA LEU A 153 17.01 -7.84 5.79
C LEU A 153 17.53 -9.24 5.36
N PRO A 154 18.43 -9.86 6.15
CA PRO A 154 18.98 -11.19 5.82
C PRO A 154 17.94 -12.32 5.73
N ASP A 155 16.73 -12.13 6.26
CA ASP A 155 15.60 -13.05 6.09
C ASP A 155 15.05 -13.08 4.65
N GLN A 156 15.56 -12.22 3.76
CA GLN A 156 15.23 -12.09 2.33
C GLN A 156 13.80 -11.57 2.06
N TRP A 157 13.05 -11.19 3.09
CA TRP A 157 11.68 -10.69 2.99
C TRP A 157 11.51 -9.29 3.56
N THR A 158 11.90 -9.10 4.81
CA THR A 158 11.61 -7.87 5.55
C THR A 158 12.31 -6.67 4.92
N ALA A 159 11.51 -5.74 4.37
CA ALA A 159 12.00 -4.47 3.86
C ALA A 159 11.95 -3.41 4.97
N VAL A 160 13.04 -2.67 5.17
CA VAL A 160 13.13 -1.60 6.16
C VAL A 160 13.65 -0.31 5.55
N THR A 161 13.26 0.85 6.11
CA THR A 161 13.83 2.14 5.71
C THR A 161 15.32 2.19 6.09
N LYS A 162 16.17 2.71 5.18
CA LYS A 162 17.62 2.81 5.45
C LYS A 162 17.95 3.78 6.58
N ASP A 163 17.12 4.79 6.79
CA ASP A 163 17.30 5.81 7.83
C ASP A 163 16.56 5.52 9.14
N HIS A 164 15.95 4.33 9.23
CA HIS A 164 15.17 3.85 10.38
C HIS A 164 14.00 4.77 10.80
N LYS A 165 13.55 5.65 9.92
CA LYS A 165 12.34 6.45 10.14
C LYS A 165 11.09 5.65 9.82
N LEU A 166 9.95 6.11 10.36
CA LEU A 166 8.66 5.43 10.20
C LEU A 166 8.28 5.26 8.73
N SER A 167 7.63 4.14 8.43
CA SER A 167 6.94 3.86 7.18
C SER A 167 5.49 3.48 7.47
N ALA A 168 4.60 3.74 6.52
CA ALA A 168 3.21 3.33 6.56
C ALA A 168 2.77 2.82 5.20
N GLN A 169 1.80 1.89 5.19
CA GLN A 169 1.17 1.35 4.00
C GLN A 169 -0.33 1.22 4.25
N TRP A 170 -1.12 1.51 3.22
CA TRP A 170 -2.54 1.19 3.14
C TRP A 170 -2.80 0.58 1.78
N GLU A 171 -3.75 -0.34 1.71
CA GLU A 171 -3.99 -1.09 0.48
C GLU A 171 -5.45 -1.46 0.31
N HIS A 172 -5.86 -1.46 -0.96
CA HIS A 172 -7.08 -2.08 -1.44
C HIS A 172 -6.88 -2.84 -2.74
N THR A 173 -7.63 -3.94 -2.87
CA THR A 173 -7.94 -4.58 -4.15
C THR A 173 -9.16 -3.89 -4.76
N LEU A 174 -9.07 -3.58 -6.04
CA LEU A 174 -10.13 -2.89 -6.78
C LEU A 174 -10.24 -3.38 -8.23
N MET A 175 -11.36 -3.04 -8.88
CA MET A 175 -11.61 -3.32 -10.28
C MET A 175 -12.07 -2.06 -11.00
N VAL A 176 -11.64 -1.90 -12.25
CA VAL A 176 -12.14 -0.85 -13.16
C VAL A 176 -13.54 -1.22 -13.64
N THR A 177 -14.54 -0.40 -13.33
CA THR A 177 -15.92 -0.54 -13.79
C THR A 177 -16.16 0.20 -15.11
N ALA A 178 -17.38 0.19 -15.61
CA ALA A 178 -17.72 0.89 -16.87
C ALA A 178 -17.53 2.43 -16.77
N ASP A 179 -17.67 3.00 -15.58
CA ASP A 179 -17.69 4.46 -15.34
C ASP A 179 -16.81 4.92 -14.17
N GLY A 180 -16.06 4.01 -13.54
CA GLY A 180 -15.20 4.32 -12.41
C GLY A 180 -14.45 3.11 -11.87
N THR A 181 -14.57 2.88 -10.57
CA THR A 181 -13.93 1.76 -9.88
C THR A 181 -14.82 1.19 -8.77
N GLU A 182 -14.64 -0.11 -8.49
CA GLU A 182 -15.22 -0.80 -7.34
C GLU A 182 -14.09 -1.31 -6.44
N ILE A 183 -14.18 -1.01 -5.14
CA ILE A 183 -13.19 -1.46 -4.14
C ILE A 183 -13.74 -2.74 -3.50
N PHE A 184 -13.10 -3.88 -3.74
CA PHE A 184 -13.53 -5.16 -3.20
C PHE A 184 -13.25 -5.32 -1.71
N THR A 185 -12.18 -4.69 -1.23
CA THR A 185 -11.72 -4.80 0.16
C THR A 185 -12.10 -3.58 1.01
N LEU A 186 -13.14 -2.82 0.60
CA LEU A 186 -13.61 -1.64 1.34
C LEU A 186 -14.15 -2.06 2.72
N ARG A 187 -13.62 -1.47 3.77
CA ARG A 187 -13.97 -1.77 5.16
C ARG A 187 -15.18 -0.95 5.60
N ASP A 188 -15.95 -1.46 6.57
CA ASP A 188 -17.16 -0.78 7.04
C ASP A 188 -16.88 0.62 7.60
N GLU A 189 -15.76 0.82 8.30
CA GLU A 189 -15.35 2.12 8.83
C GLU A 189 -14.84 3.12 7.76
N GLU A 190 -14.68 2.69 6.53
CA GLU A 190 -14.29 3.51 5.38
C GLU A 190 -15.48 3.87 4.47
N ARG A 191 -16.65 3.27 4.73
CA ARG A 191 -17.90 3.62 4.06
C ARG A 191 -18.43 4.93 4.66
N LEU A 192 -18.46 5.99 3.87
CA LEU A 192 -19.03 7.29 4.24
C LEU A 192 -20.54 7.31 4.01
#